data_acd39c1257cf146b65791cd211fdd3de
#
_entry.id   acd39c1257cf146b65791cd211fdd3de
#
_cell.length_a   1.000
_cell.length_b   1.000
_cell.length_c   1.000
_cell.angle_alpha   90.00
_cell.angle_beta   90.00
_cell.angle_gamma   90.00
#
_symmetry.space_group_name_H-M   'P 1'
#
loop_
_entity.id
_entity.type
_entity.pdbx_description
1 polymer ?
#
loop_
_entity_poly.entity_id
_entity_poly.type
_entity_poly.pdbx_seq_one_letter_code
_entity_poly.pdbx_strand_id
1 'polypeptide(L)'
;MGKNYKYLETHKILHLFTIALLSVIAYHNSFYNSFHFDDRYAILEDAAIKNIRNLPLIFSDIFNRPILRATFAINYYFGGLNVFGYHFLNLLFHIIVSIQVYFLASLLYKRFFSSENNPQTYALISALIFALHPLHTGSVTYIASRSAILAALFYLASFLLFLKTLSLKDKKRPLWYLLTCILFILSLGVKEVTVTLPMIIAIYAFISDSDSLLSYIKKYGIILSILFLILALYLLARLLTLSEIALLDVRIEEGILPRYPYFLTEINVIIFYYLKWLVFPFDGPHVDPDIPPETTIFDGSTILAFLIIAGLIAASLFGRKRWPIVSFGILWYFITLAPTSSFFPIGDVAVERHVYIPAIGFSLAAGYLLYRAKDRISLKILLPVYTALVTVFIYFTIAGNFIWKNELTLWGDAAKKAPLKIRVLNNRAWGYYLAGDLRTAEHYYKELLERFPEYPFGHNNLGLIYQNKGEIENAIKEYQMAAAIRPNIQLFRMNLGIAYDIAGLYDKAIAELRMAVKLNPANPEALVNLASTLAKDNKFQNAIQILNKAVEIDPANSMAYYILGYSYEMSGLLSEAINAYNKALKLNPDWELAKSRILGLKGKR
;
A
#
# COMPACT_ATOMS: atom_id res chain seq x y z
N MET A 1 -10.26 49.91 -0.13
CA MET A 1 -10.39 48.48 0.27
C MET A 1 -10.57 47.50 -0.91
N GLY A 2 -11.36 47.80 -1.95
CA GLY A 2 -11.64 46.85 -3.03
C GLY A 2 -10.46 46.44 -3.94
N LYS A 3 -9.50 47.33 -4.24
CA LYS A 3 -8.33 46.99 -5.09
C LYS A 3 -7.35 46.02 -4.41
N ASN A 4 -7.10 46.19 -3.11
CA ASN A 4 -6.21 45.26 -2.36
C ASN A 4 -6.84 43.88 -2.17
N TYR A 5 -8.15 43.78 -2.03
CA TYR A 5 -8.85 42.50 -1.88
C TYR A 5 -8.80 41.70 -3.20
N LYS A 6 -9.05 42.37 -4.33
CA LYS A 6 -8.99 41.71 -5.66
C LYS A 6 -7.56 41.27 -6.02
N TYR A 7 -6.55 42.04 -5.66
CA TYR A 7 -5.13 41.70 -5.84
C TYR A 7 -4.73 40.49 -5.01
N LEU A 8 -5.15 40.39 -3.74
CA LEU A 8 -4.88 39.24 -2.86
C LEU A 8 -5.57 37.95 -3.32
N GLU A 9 -6.79 38.05 -3.84
CA GLU A 9 -7.50 36.89 -4.40
C GLU A 9 -6.83 36.38 -5.69
N THR A 10 -6.40 37.25 -6.56
CA THR A 10 -5.70 36.91 -7.82
C THR A 10 -4.41 36.13 -7.54
N HIS A 11 -3.62 36.57 -6.57
CA HIS A 11 -2.39 35.86 -6.18
C HIS A 11 -2.67 34.49 -5.58
N LYS A 12 -3.74 34.35 -4.80
CA LYS A 12 -4.12 33.06 -4.23
C LYS A 12 -4.50 32.03 -5.31
N ILE A 13 -5.32 32.44 -6.27
CA ILE A 13 -5.72 31.58 -7.40
C ILE A 13 -4.48 31.17 -8.20
N LEU A 14 -3.56 32.10 -8.46
CA LEU A 14 -2.31 31.79 -9.16
C LEU A 14 -1.46 30.77 -8.40
N HIS A 15 -1.36 30.87 -7.07
CA HIS A 15 -0.62 29.89 -6.25
C HIS A 15 -1.25 28.50 -6.33
N LEU A 16 -2.59 28.40 -6.22
CA LEU A 16 -3.30 27.11 -6.33
C LEU A 16 -3.11 26.49 -7.72
N PHE A 17 -3.20 27.30 -8.76
CA PHE A 17 -2.93 26.87 -10.14
C PHE A 17 -1.48 26.40 -10.31
N THR A 18 -0.50 27.13 -9.75
CA THR A 18 0.92 26.75 -9.80
C THR A 18 1.16 25.38 -9.12
N ILE A 19 0.58 25.14 -7.94
CA ILE A 19 0.67 23.87 -7.24
C ILE A 19 0.11 22.75 -8.11
N ALA A 20 -1.09 22.94 -8.68
CA ALA A 20 -1.73 21.94 -9.52
C ALA A 20 -0.92 21.67 -10.80
N LEU A 21 -0.51 22.71 -11.51
CA LEU A 21 0.24 22.61 -12.76
C LEU A 21 1.59 21.90 -12.57
N LEU A 22 2.37 22.29 -11.56
CA LEU A 22 3.67 21.68 -11.31
C LEU A 22 3.54 20.22 -10.82
N SER A 23 2.49 19.90 -10.06
CA SER A 23 2.19 18.51 -9.71
C SER A 23 1.86 17.68 -10.94
N VAL A 24 1.04 18.18 -11.87
CA VAL A 24 0.75 17.49 -13.14
C VAL A 24 2.04 17.29 -13.95
N ILE A 25 2.90 18.32 -14.05
CA ILE A 25 4.19 18.21 -14.74
C ILE A 25 5.09 17.15 -14.09
N ALA A 26 5.14 17.08 -12.74
CA ALA A 26 6.00 16.14 -12.02
C ALA A 26 5.52 14.68 -12.14
N TYR A 27 4.21 14.44 -12.29
CA TYR A 27 3.63 13.10 -12.28
C TYR A 27 3.05 12.64 -13.62
N HIS A 28 3.17 13.42 -14.71
CA HIS A 28 2.53 13.10 -16.01
C HIS A 28 2.95 11.74 -16.56
N ASN A 29 4.19 11.31 -16.31
CA ASN A 29 4.72 10.05 -16.81
C ASN A 29 4.27 8.81 -16.00
N SER A 30 3.53 8.99 -14.90
CA SER A 30 3.02 7.88 -14.09
C SER A 30 1.69 7.28 -14.60
N PHE A 31 0.95 7.97 -15.48
CA PHE A 31 -0.40 7.60 -15.88
C PHE A 31 -0.55 6.21 -16.53
N TYR A 32 0.53 5.65 -17.06
CA TYR A 32 0.54 4.36 -17.74
C TYR A 32 1.41 3.32 -17.03
N ASN A 33 1.79 3.57 -15.80
CA ASN A 33 2.53 2.61 -14.99
C ASN A 33 1.63 1.42 -14.63
N SER A 34 2.21 0.22 -14.56
CA SER A 34 1.48 -1.01 -14.28
C SER A 34 1.01 -1.11 -12.82
N PHE A 35 0.13 -2.08 -12.55
CA PHE A 35 -0.20 -2.50 -11.19
C PHE A 35 0.99 -3.21 -10.54
N HIS A 36 1.20 -3.01 -9.23
CA HIS A 36 2.30 -3.55 -8.44
C HIS A 36 1.82 -4.08 -7.09
N PHE A 37 2.51 -5.06 -6.52
CA PHE A 37 2.33 -5.55 -5.14
C PHE A 37 0.86 -5.75 -4.71
N ASP A 38 0.45 -4.96 -3.69
CA ASP A 38 -0.88 -5.02 -3.10
C ASP A 38 -2.00 -4.65 -4.10
N ASP A 39 -1.68 -4.00 -5.24
CA ASP A 39 -2.64 -3.73 -6.31
C ASP A 39 -3.28 -5.03 -6.81
N ARG A 40 -2.53 -6.15 -6.78
CA ARG A 40 -3.04 -7.45 -7.14
C ARG A 40 -4.21 -7.85 -6.24
N TYR A 41 -4.02 -7.82 -4.94
CA TYR A 41 -5.05 -8.22 -3.97
C TYR A 41 -6.16 -7.18 -3.85
N ALA A 42 -5.79 -5.90 -3.86
CA ALA A 42 -6.72 -4.80 -3.64
C ALA A 42 -7.60 -4.47 -4.87
N ILE A 43 -7.15 -4.84 -6.09
CA ILE A 43 -7.79 -4.44 -7.34
C ILE A 43 -8.01 -5.63 -8.28
N LEU A 44 -6.96 -6.40 -8.60
CA LEU A 44 -7.06 -7.44 -9.62
C LEU A 44 -7.85 -8.66 -9.14
N GLU A 45 -7.72 -9.04 -7.88
CA GLU A 45 -8.35 -10.21 -7.29
C GLU A 45 -9.58 -9.89 -6.43
N ASP A 46 -9.78 -8.64 -5.96
CA ASP A 46 -10.95 -8.26 -5.17
C ASP A 46 -12.23 -8.26 -5.99
N ALA A 47 -13.00 -9.36 -5.89
CA ALA A 47 -14.28 -9.49 -6.59
C ALA A 47 -15.33 -8.45 -6.17
N ALA A 48 -15.26 -7.93 -4.93
CA ALA A 48 -16.23 -6.97 -4.43
C ALA A 48 -16.17 -5.63 -5.16
N ILE A 49 -14.97 -5.16 -5.56
CA ILE A 49 -14.83 -3.88 -6.27
C ILE A 49 -15.23 -3.97 -7.75
N LYS A 50 -15.32 -5.17 -8.33
CA LYS A 50 -15.63 -5.37 -9.75
C LYS A 50 -17.10 -5.08 -10.09
N ASN A 51 -17.95 -4.85 -9.10
CA ASN A 51 -19.35 -4.47 -9.30
C ASN A 51 -19.73 -3.34 -8.33
N ILE A 52 -20.10 -2.18 -8.87
CA ILE A 52 -20.51 -1.01 -8.07
C ILE A 52 -21.71 -1.28 -7.14
N ARG A 53 -22.55 -2.28 -7.48
CA ARG A 53 -23.68 -2.71 -6.64
C ARG A 53 -23.24 -3.36 -5.32
N ASN A 54 -21.97 -3.76 -5.22
CA ASN A 54 -21.38 -4.33 -4.01
C ASN A 54 -20.95 -3.26 -2.97
N LEU A 55 -21.19 -1.98 -3.22
CA LEU A 55 -20.86 -0.93 -2.23
C LEU A 55 -21.42 -1.22 -0.82
N PRO A 56 -22.67 -1.69 -0.63
CA PRO A 56 -23.15 -2.06 0.71
C PRO A 56 -22.29 -3.15 1.36
N LEU A 57 -21.85 -4.17 0.60
CA LEU A 57 -20.95 -5.21 1.08
C LEU A 57 -19.57 -4.65 1.45
N ILE A 58 -19.03 -3.74 0.65
CA ILE A 58 -17.76 -3.06 0.95
C ILE A 58 -17.85 -2.28 2.25
N PHE A 59 -18.95 -1.57 2.50
CA PHE A 59 -19.15 -0.78 3.73
C PHE A 59 -19.58 -1.61 4.94
N SER A 60 -20.01 -2.86 4.78
CA SER A 60 -20.30 -3.75 5.93
C SER A 60 -19.03 -4.20 6.63
N ASP A 61 -17.88 -4.24 5.95
CA ASP A 61 -16.57 -4.55 6.50
C ASP A 61 -15.79 -3.28 6.82
N ILE A 62 -16.12 -2.66 7.96
CA ILE A 62 -15.60 -1.34 8.37
C ILE A 62 -14.09 -1.31 8.64
N PHE A 63 -13.47 -2.47 8.93
CA PHE A 63 -12.04 -2.56 9.22
C PHE A 63 -11.17 -2.88 8.00
N ASN A 64 -11.79 -3.27 6.88
CA ASN A 64 -11.09 -3.55 5.63
C ASN A 64 -11.11 -2.35 4.67
N ARG A 65 -10.83 -1.16 5.20
CA ARG A 65 -10.64 0.09 4.44
C ARG A 65 -11.77 0.38 3.43
N PRO A 66 -13.05 0.43 3.87
CA PRO A 66 -14.19 0.50 2.95
C PRO A 66 -14.15 1.73 2.03
N ILE A 67 -13.67 2.87 2.51
CA ILE A 67 -13.57 4.10 1.71
C ILE A 67 -12.55 3.92 0.58
N LEU A 68 -11.39 3.33 0.86
CA LEU A 68 -10.39 3.02 -0.16
C LEU A 68 -10.95 2.08 -1.22
N ARG A 69 -11.56 0.97 -0.82
CA ARG A 69 -12.18 -0.02 -1.70
C ARG A 69 -13.32 0.58 -2.53
N ALA A 70 -14.13 1.45 -1.95
CA ALA A 70 -15.16 2.18 -2.68
C ALA A 70 -14.57 3.07 -3.80
N THR A 71 -13.42 3.73 -3.57
CA THR A 71 -12.74 4.49 -4.64
C THR A 71 -12.21 3.60 -5.75
N PHE A 72 -11.77 2.38 -5.44
CA PHE A 72 -11.37 1.40 -6.46
C PHE A 72 -12.59 0.86 -7.22
N ALA A 73 -13.71 0.59 -6.54
CA ALA A 73 -14.96 0.19 -7.20
C ALA A 73 -15.47 1.27 -8.18
N ILE A 74 -15.36 2.55 -7.82
CA ILE A 74 -15.68 3.67 -8.72
C ILE A 74 -14.73 3.67 -9.92
N ASN A 75 -13.41 3.51 -9.72
CA ASN A 75 -12.46 3.41 -10.84
C ASN A 75 -12.80 2.24 -11.77
N TYR A 76 -13.07 1.07 -11.19
CA TYR A 76 -13.41 -0.12 -11.97
C TYR A 76 -14.72 0.07 -12.77
N TYR A 77 -15.73 0.71 -12.18
CA TYR A 77 -16.99 0.99 -12.84
C TYR A 77 -16.83 1.83 -14.11
N PHE A 78 -15.96 2.86 -14.08
CA PHE A 78 -15.76 3.75 -15.22
C PHE A 78 -14.72 3.27 -16.24
N GLY A 79 -13.69 2.55 -15.81
CA GLY A 79 -12.54 2.22 -16.65
C GLY A 79 -12.08 0.76 -16.59
N GLY A 80 -12.76 -0.12 -15.84
CA GLY A 80 -12.32 -1.49 -15.65
C GLY A 80 -10.91 -1.53 -15.04
N LEU A 81 -10.02 -2.27 -15.66
CA LEU A 81 -8.61 -2.38 -15.24
C LEU A 81 -7.68 -1.40 -15.99
N ASN A 82 -8.20 -0.35 -16.64
CA ASN A 82 -7.36 0.67 -17.24
C ASN A 82 -6.67 1.50 -16.16
N VAL A 83 -5.35 1.39 -16.09
CA VAL A 83 -4.50 2.03 -15.06
C VAL A 83 -4.60 3.55 -15.02
N PHE A 84 -4.90 4.20 -16.15
CA PHE A 84 -4.98 5.66 -16.27
C PHE A 84 -5.92 6.26 -15.22
N GLY A 85 -7.14 5.72 -15.09
CA GLY A 85 -8.14 6.24 -14.15
C GLY A 85 -7.69 6.14 -12.69
N TYR A 86 -6.92 5.10 -12.34
CA TYR A 86 -6.40 4.91 -10.99
C TYR A 86 -5.30 5.93 -10.67
N HIS A 87 -4.35 6.14 -11.57
CA HIS A 87 -3.29 7.14 -11.40
C HIS A 87 -3.85 8.57 -11.41
N PHE A 88 -4.83 8.85 -12.28
CA PHE A 88 -5.48 10.15 -12.33
C PHE A 88 -6.10 10.53 -10.98
N LEU A 89 -6.84 9.61 -10.33
CA LEU A 89 -7.43 9.89 -9.03
C LEU A 89 -6.38 10.02 -7.93
N ASN A 90 -5.31 9.23 -7.96
CA ASN A 90 -4.21 9.39 -7.01
C ASN A 90 -3.57 10.78 -7.11
N LEU A 91 -3.27 11.23 -8.33
CA LEU A 91 -2.73 12.57 -8.57
C LEU A 91 -3.70 13.67 -8.17
N LEU A 92 -4.98 13.53 -8.51
CA LEU A 92 -6.01 14.50 -8.12
C LEU A 92 -6.09 14.66 -6.60
N PHE A 93 -6.14 13.55 -5.86
CA PHE A 93 -6.14 13.59 -4.39
C PHE A 93 -4.84 14.18 -3.84
N HIS A 94 -3.69 13.87 -4.42
CA HIS A 94 -2.41 14.47 -4.03
C HIS A 94 -2.37 15.99 -4.24
N ILE A 95 -2.92 16.49 -5.34
CA ILE A 95 -3.08 17.93 -5.60
C ILE A 95 -3.97 18.56 -4.53
N ILE A 96 -5.11 17.93 -4.19
CA ILE A 96 -6.01 18.43 -3.14
C ILE A 96 -5.29 18.49 -1.78
N VAL A 97 -4.55 17.43 -1.42
CA VAL A 97 -3.74 17.42 -0.18
C VAL A 97 -2.69 18.52 -0.20
N SER A 98 -2.01 18.76 -1.32
CA SER A 98 -1.02 19.82 -1.46
C SER A 98 -1.63 21.23 -1.31
N ILE A 99 -2.84 21.41 -1.81
CA ILE A 99 -3.65 22.62 -1.60
C ILE A 99 -4.06 22.75 -0.13
N GLN A 100 -4.40 21.66 0.55
CA GLN A 100 -4.69 21.69 1.99
C GLN A 100 -3.44 22.06 2.81
N VAL A 101 -2.25 21.59 2.42
CA VAL A 101 -0.97 22.03 3.03
C VAL A 101 -0.76 23.53 2.84
N TYR A 102 -1.06 24.09 1.66
CA TYR A 102 -1.03 25.54 1.43
C TYR A 102 -1.93 26.30 2.42
N PHE A 103 -3.18 25.85 2.59
CA PHE A 103 -4.11 26.50 3.53
C PHE A 103 -3.65 26.35 4.97
N LEU A 104 -3.16 25.16 5.35
CA LEU A 104 -2.62 24.91 6.69
C LEU A 104 -1.45 25.84 6.99
N ALA A 105 -0.46 25.92 6.10
CA ALA A 105 0.68 26.80 6.23
C ALA A 105 0.25 28.28 6.39
N SER A 106 -0.68 28.74 5.55
CA SER A 106 -1.21 30.11 5.60
C SER A 106 -1.91 30.42 6.94
N LEU A 107 -2.71 29.46 7.46
CA LEU A 107 -3.42 29.63 8.72
C LEU A 107 -2.47 29.63 9.92
N LEU A 108 -1.50 28.71 9.96
CA LEU A 108 -0.50 28.64 11.00
C LEU A 108 0.36 29.91 11.06
N TYR A 109 0.79 30.41 9.88
CA TYR A 109 1.56 31.63 9.81
C TYR A 109 0.80 32.85 10.37
N LYS A 110 -0.45 33.02 9.95
CA LYS A 110 -1.33 34.09 10.47
C LYS A 110 -1.56 33.96 11.97
N ARG A 111 -1.62 32.74 12.48
CA ARG A 111 -1.85 32.52 13.91
C ARG A 111 -0.64 32.84 14.76
N PHE A 112 0.55 32.47 14.30
CA PHE A 112 1.78 32.66 15.07
C PHE A 112 2.48 34.00 14.86
N PHE A 113 2.22 34.66 13.71
CA PHE A 113 2.89 35.90 13.32
C PHE A 113 1.87 36.94 12.83
N SER A 114 1.07 37.46 13.76
CA SER A 114 -0.05 38.39 13.48
C SER A 114 0.35 39.71 12.83
N SER A 115 1.64 40.08 12.87
CA SER A 115 2.18 41.38 12.37
C SER A 115 2.85 41.30 11.00
N GLU A 116 3.07 40.14 10.41
CA GLU A 116 3.77 40.01 9.13
C GLU A 116 2.82 39.90 7.93
N ASN A 117 3.13 40.65 6.86
CA ASN A 117 2.20 40.99 5.78
C ASN A 117 2.06 39.95 4.65
N ASN A 118 2.80 38.80 4.63
CA ASN A 118 2.68 37.89 3.48
C ASN A 118 2.75 36.40 3.81
N PRO A 119 1.69 35.82 4.40
CA PRO A 119 1.61 34.40 4.68
C PRO A 119 1.54 33.51 3.41
N GLN A 120 1.22 34.11 2.26
CA GLN A 120 0.94 33.39 1.02
C GLN A 120 2.22 32.84 0.37
N THR A 121 3.32 33.62 0.41
CA THR A 121 4.62 33.17 -0.13
C THR A 121 5.16 31.98 0.68
N TYR A 122 5.11 32.03 2.01
CA TYR A 122 5.48 30.90 2.87
C TYR A 122 4.60 29.68 2.57
N ALA A 123 3.29 29.89 2.46
CA ALA A 123 2.33 28.82 2.17
C ALA A 123 2.61 28.15 0.82
N LEU A 124 2.97 28.94 -0.22
CA LEU A 124 3.34 28.40 -1.52
C LEU A 124 4.63 27.56 -1.45
N ILE A 125 5.68 28.06 -0.78
CA ILE A 125 6.94 27.33 -0.62
C ILE A 125 6.68 25.99 0.08
N SER A 126 5.96 25.98 1.20
CA SER A 126 5.64 24.77 1.95
C SER A 126 4.83 23.77 1.12
N ALA A 127 3.82 24.25 0.38
CA ALA A 127 2.99 23.41 -0.47
C ALA A 127 3.77 22.83 -1.67
N LEU A 128 4.68 23.59 -2.29
CA LEU A 128 5.52 23.10 -3.38
C LEU A 128 6.56 22.10 -2.91
N ILE A 129 7.16 22.29 -1.72
CA ILE A 129 8.03 21.28 -1.12
C ILE A 129 7.25 19.97 -0.96
N PHE A 130 6.04 20.00 -0.42
CA PHE A 130 5.22 18.81 -0.26
C PHE A 130 4.81 18.21 -1.62
N ALA A 131 4.25 19.02 -2.51
CA ALA A 131 3.66 18.57 -3.78
C ALA A 131 4.68 17.90 -4.72
N LEU A 132 5.92 18.39 -4.72
CA LEU A 132 6.96 17.99 -5.68
C LEU A 132 8.02 17.09 -5.07
N HIS A 133 7.89 16.73 -3.78
CA HIS A 133 8.91 15.93 -3.10
C HIS A 133 9.06 14.54 -3.71
N PRO A 134 10.27 14.14 -4.17
CA PRO A 134 10.47 12.86 -4.86
C PRO A 134 10.07 11.63 -4.04
N LEU A 135 10.14 11.70 -2.71
CA LEU A 135 9.72 10.64 -1.80
C LEU A 135 8.22 10.27 -1.95
N HIS A 136 7.40 11.17 -2.52
CA HIS A 136 5.98 10.89 -2.70
C HIS A 136 5.67 10.02 -3.91
N THR A 137 6.65 9.66 -4.74
CA THR A 137 6.45 8.71 -5.86
C THR A 137 5.90 7.38 -5.37
N GLY A 138 6.43 6.82 -4.28
CA GLY A 138 5.91 5.62 -3.64
C GLY A 138 4.49 5.74 -3.06
N SER A 139 3.98 6.97 -2.86
CA SER A 139 2.61 7.20 -2.39
C SER A 139 1.63 7.54 -3.52
N VAL A 140 2.07 8.29 -4.54
CA VAL A 140 1.22 8.80 -5.63
C VAL A 140 1.18 7.85 -6.82
N THR A 141 2.34 7.31 -7.20
CA THR A 141 2.48 6.44 -8.39
C THR A 141 2.09 5.00 -8.09
N TYR A 142 2.39 4.47 -6.90
CA TYR A 142 1.90 3.16 -6.48
C TYR A 142 0.41 3.24 -6.12
N ILE A 143 -0.45 2.51 -6.87
CA ILE A 143 -1.91 2.71 -6.83
C ILE A 143 -2.51 2.35 -5.45
N ALA A 144 -2.16 1.21 -4.84
CA ALA A 144 -2.67 0.81 -3.53
C ALA A 144 -2.26 1.77 -2.39
N SER A 145 -1.17 2.54 -2.60
CA SER A 145 -0.77 3.62 -1.69
C SER A 145 -1.75 4.79 -1.66
N ARG A 146 -2.81 4.80 -2.47
CA ARG A 146 -3.96 5.72 -2.34
C ARG A 146 -4.46 5.81 -0.91
N SER A 147 -4.33 4.74 -0.13
CA SER A 147 -4.67 4.75 1.29
C SER A 147 -3.94 5.84 2.09
N ALA A 148 -2.67 6.12 1.79
CA ALA A 148 -1.90 7.18 2.45
C ALA A 148 -2.39 8.58 2.04
N ILE A 149 -2.72 8.77 0.76
CA ILE A 149 -3.21 10.06 0.23
C ILE A 149 -4.60 10.37 0.76
N LEU A 150 -5.53 9.41 0.71
CA LEU A 150 -6.90 9.59 1.23
C LEU A 150 -6.91 9.81 2.74
N ALA A 151 -6.05 9.09 3.49
CA ALA A 151 -5.89 9.32 4.91
C ALA A 151 -5.44 10.77 5.18
N ALA A 152 -4.42 11.25 4.48
CA ALA A 152 -3.95 12.63 4.59
C ALA A 152 -5.03 13.65 4.21
N LEU A 153 -5.81 13.37 3.16
CA LEU A 153 -6.90 14.24 2.69
C LEU A 153 -7.95 14.48 3.77
N PHE A 154 -8.48 13.40 4.37
CA PHE A 154 -9.50 13.54 5.42
C PHE A 154 -8.90 14.05 6.74
N TYR A 155 -7.68 13.65 7.05
CA TYR A 155 -6.94 14.11 8.23
C TYR A 155 -6.71 15.62 8.21
N LEU A 156 -6.15 16.15 7.11
CA LEU A 156 -5.95 17.58 6.94
C LEU A 156 -7.26 18.36 6.87
N ALA A 157 -8.26 17.83 6.16
CA ALA A 157 -9.59 18.46 6.11
C ALA A 157 -10.18 18.59 7.51
N SER A 158 -10.11 17.52 8.33
CA SER A 158 -10.55 17.54 9.73
C SER A 158 -9.78 18.60 10.54
N PHE A 159 -8.45 18.64 10.43
CA PHE A 159 -7.62 19.61 11.15
C PHE A 159 -7.88 21.06 10.71
N LEU A 160 -8.04 21.31 9.41
CA LEU A 160 -8.37 22.64 8.85
C LEU A 160 -9.75 23.13 9.31
N LEU A 161 -10.76 22.25 9.38
CA LEU A 161 -12.07 22.58 9.92
C LEU A 161 -11.99 22.91 11.41
N PHE A 162 -11.24 22.11 12.18
CA PHE A 162 -10.96 22.42 13.59
C PHE A 162 -10.35 23.83 13.72
N LEU A 163 -9.29 24.16 12.96
CA LEU A 163 -8.67 25.49 13.01
C LEU A 163 -9.67 26.61 12.66
N LYS A 164 -10.57 26.36 11.72
CA LYS A 164 -11.62 27.30 11.35
C LYS A 164 -12.63 27.51 12.49
N THR A 165 -12.95 26.50 13.28
CA THR A 165 -13.87 26.64 14.43
C THR A 165 -13.38 27.67 15.44
N LEU A 166 -12.05 27.81 15.58
CA LEU A 166 -11.45 28.75 16.54
C LEU A 166 -11.71 30.23 16.19
N SER A 167 -12.05 30.53 14.94
CA SER A 167 -12.38 31.87 14.46
C SER A 167 -13.88 32.17 14.37
N LEU A 168 -14.74 31.18 14.68
CA LEU A 168 -16.19 31.29 14.55
C LEU A 168 -16.87 31.75 15.85
N LYS A 169 -18.01 32.44 15.71
CA LYS A 169 -18.91 32.76 16.81
C LYS A 169 -19.60 31.50 17.34
N ASP A 170 -19.97 31.48 18.62
CA ASP A 170 -20.43 30.29 19.36
C ASP A 170 -21.59 29.51 18.70
N LYS A 171 -22.57 30.20 18.11
CA LYS A 171 -23.73 29.54 17.46
C LYS A 171 -23.38 28.62 16.28
N LYS A 172 -22.24 28.80 15.61
CA LYS A 172 -21.83 27.99 14.45
C LYS A 172 -20.83 26.88 14.80
N ARG A 173 -20.19 26.94 15.95
CA ARG A 173 -19.16 25.99 16.37
C ARG A 173 -19.61 24.54 16.39
N PRO A 174 -20.82 24.15 16.89
CA PRO A 174 -21.22 22.74 16.95
C PRO A 174 -21.24 22.05 15.58
N LEU A 175 -21.72 22.75 14.53
CA LEU A 175 -21.73 22.17 13.18
C LEU A 175 -20.30 21.88 12.67
N TRP A 176 -19.36 22.78 12.91
CA TRP A 176 -17.99 22.61 12.47
C TRP A 176 -17.25 21.53 13.28
N TYR A 177 -17.56 21.39 14.56
CA TYR A 177 -17.08 20.26 15.38
C TYR A 177 -17.63 18.93 14.86
N LEU A 178 -18.91 18.85 14.53
CA LEU A 178 -19.51 17.66 13.93
C LEU A 178 -18.81 17.28 12.62
N LEU A 179 -18.59 18.25 11.71
CA LEU A 179 -17.89 18.01 10.46
C LEU A 179 -16.42 17.56 10.69
N THR A 180 -15.73 18.15 11.69
CA THR A 180 -14.39 17.72 12.11
C THR A 180 -14.40 16.25 12.53
N CYS A 181 -15.38 15.84 13.37
CA CYS A 181 -15.52 14.46 13.83
C CYS A 181 -15.85 13.49 12.69
N ILE A 182 -16.76 13.87 11.78
CA ILE A 182 -17.09 13.05 10.60
C ILE A 182 -15.84 12.80 9.75
N LEU A 183 -15.06 13.84 9.43
CA LEU A 183 -13.84 13.70 8.65
C LEU A 183 -12.76 12.88 9.38
N PHE A 184 -12.70 12.98 10.71
CA PHE A 184 -11.82 12.13 11.50
C PHE A 184 -12.23 10.66 11.42
N ILE A 185 -13.52 10.34 11.55
CA ILE A 185 -14.05 8.98 11.40
C ILE A 185 -13.75 8.46 9.98
N LEU A 186 -13.97 9.27 8.94
CA LEU A 186 -13.62 8.88 7.58
C LEU A 186 -12.12 8.59 7.43
N SER A 187 -11.25 9.38 8.06
CA SER A 187 -9.80 9.14 8.02
C SER A 187 -9.40 7.83 8.70
N LEU A 188 -10.02 7.47 9.83
CA LEU A 188 -9.84 6.20 10.54
C LEU A 188 -10.28 5.00 9.67
N GLY A 189 -11.36 5.15 8.90
CA GLY A 189 -11.83 4.14 7.94
C GLY A 189 -10.94 3.95 6.70
N VAL A 190 -9.89 4.77 6.53
CA VAL A 190 -8.92 4.63 5.43
C VAL A 190 -7.61 4.00 5.89
N LYS A 191 -7.00 4.54 6.96
CA LYS A 191 -5.70 4.05 7.44
C LYS A 191 -5.47 4.41 8.91
N GLU A 192 -4.90 3.49 9.65
CA GLU A 192 -4.72 3.54 11.11
C GLU A 192 -3.83 4.70 11.60
N VAL A 193 -2.91 5.18 10.77
CA VAL A 193 -2.00 6.28 11.13
C VAL A 193 -2.73 7.56 11.57
N THR A 194 -3.99 7.70 11.17
CA THR A 194 -4.82 8.87 11.48
C THR A 194 -5.30 8.95 12.92
N VAL A 195 -5.08 7.92 13.75
CA VAL A 195 -5.33 7.93 15.22
C VAL A 195 -4.60 9.08 15.93
N THR A 196 -3.60 9.65 15.30
CA THR A 196 -2.76 10.74 15.85
C THR A 196 -3.42 12.12 15.82
N LEU A 197 -4.56 12.30 15.15
CA LEU A 197 -5.18 13.62 15.00
C LEU A 197 -5.50 14.32 16.32
N PRO A 198 -6.07 13.67 17.36
CA PRO A 198 -6.29 14.32 18.65
C PRO A 198 -5.00 14.84 19.29
N MET A 199 -3.88 14.12 19.13
CA MET A 199 -2.57 14.52 19.65
C MET A 199 -2.02 15.73 18.88
N ILE A 200 -2.19 15.79 17.55
CA ILE A 200 -1.80 16.96 16.74
C ILE A 200 -2.60 18.21 17.14
N ILE A 201 -3.88 18.07 17.39
CA ILE A 201 -4.71 19.16 17.90
C ILE A 201 -4.23 19.62 19.29
N ALA A 202 -3.89 18.68 20.18
CA ALA A 202 -3.36 19.00 21.50
C ALA A 202 -2.00 19.74 21.41
N ILE A 203 -1.11 19.33 20.52
CA ILE A 203 0.18 20.00 20.31
C ILE A 203 0.00 21.37 19.67
N TYR A 204 -0.90 21.51 18.69
CA TYR A 204 -1.21 22.82 18.15
C TYR A 204 -1.67 23.78 19.27
N ALA A 205 -2.57 23.31 20.13
CA ALA A 205 -3.06 24.10 21.24
C ALA A 205 -1.94 24.45 22.24
N PHE A 206 -1.05 23.50 22.56
CA PHE A 206 0.12 23.70 23.45
C PHE A 206 1.12 24.74 22.92
N ILE A 207 1.31 24.80 21.59
CA ILE A 207 2.22 25.77 20.96
C ILE A 207 1.55 27.14 20.80
N SER A 208 0.24 27.17 20.46
CA SER A 208 -0.47 28.41 20.12
C SER A 208 -0.92 29.23 21.34
N ASP A 209 -1.13 28.61 22.48
CA ASP A 209 -1.59 29.27 23.68
C ASP A 209 -0.55 29.21 24.81
N SER A 210 -0.19 30.37 25.33
CA SER A 210 0.70 30.52 26.49
C SER A 210 -0.08 30.65 27.80
N ASP A 211 -1.40 30.54 27.74
CA ASP A 211 -2.32 30.78 28.87
C ASP A 211 -2.34 29.60 29.86
N SER A 212 -3.08 29.80 30.96
CA SER A 212 -3.24 28.79 32.00
C SER A 212 -3.90 27.51 31.48
N LEU A 213 -3.63 26.36 32.13
CA LEU A 213 -4.27 25.07 31.85
C LEU A 213 -5.82 25.20 31.81
N LEU A 214 -6.40 26.05 32.65
CA LEU A 214 -7.83 26.29 32.68
C LEU A 214 -8.36 26.95 31.39
N SER A 215 -7.62 27.90 30.84
CA SER A 215 -7.93 28.53 29.54
C SER A 215 -7.86 27.51 28.41
N TYR A 216 -6.83 26.65 28.42
CA TYR A 216 -6.66 25.56 27.47
C TYR A 216 -7.85 24.59 27.49
N ILE A 217 -8.26 24.10 28.69
CA ILE A 217 -9.40 23.19 28.84
C ILE A 217 -10.71 23.84 28.37
N LYS A 218 -10.95 25.08 28.72
CA LYS A 218 -12.16 25.82 28.26
C LYS A 218 -12.24 25.95 26.76
N LYS A 219 -11.10 26.12 26.07
CA LYS A 219 -11.07 26.42 24.64
C LYS A 219 -11.05 25.15 23.77
N TYR A 220 -10.35 24.11 24.19
CA TYR A 220 -10.12 22.90 23.40
C TYR A 220 -10.70 21.62 24.01
N GLY A 221 -11.04 21.64 25.30
CA GLY A 221 -11.40 20.43 26.06
C GLY A 221 -12.55 19.64 25.44
N ILE A 222 -13.63 20.30 25.04
CA ILE A 222 -14.80 19.63 24.46
C ILE A 222 -14.44 18.85 23.20
N ILE A 223 -13.78 19.49 22.23
CA ILE A 223 -13.46 18.82 20.97
C ILE A 223 -12.43 17.72 21.18
N LEU A 224 -11.42 17.94 22.01
CA LEU A 224 -10.43 16.91 22.34
C LEU A 224 -11.07 15.71 23.02
N SER A 225 -11.97 15.93 23.99
CA SER A 225 -12.69 14.83 24.66
C SER A 225 -13.51 14.00 23.67
N ILE A 226 -14.22 14.65 22.73
CA ILE A 226 -15.00 13.96 21.70
C ILE A 226 -14.08 13.15 20.78
N LEU A 227 -12.97 13.73 20.32
CA LEU A 227 -12.05 13.04 19.42
C LEU A 227 -11.34 11.87 20.11
N PHE A 228 -10.95 12.01 21.39
CA PHE A 228 -10.40 10.90 22.17
C PHE A 228 -11.45 9.81 22.46
N LEU A 229 -12.72 10.18 22.67
CA LEU A 229 -13.80 9.20 22.81
C LEU A 229 -14.01 8.42 21.49
N ILE A 230 -14.04 9.10 20.34
CA ILE A 230 -14.13 8.45 19.02
C ILE A 230 -12.96 7.49 18.84
N LEU A 231 -11.73 7.92 19.17
CA LEU A 231 -10.54 7.09 19.10
C LEU A 231 -10.65 5.86 20.02
N ALA A 232 -11.08 6.03 21.26
CA ALA A 232 -11.24 4.93 22.21
C ALA A 232 -12.28 3.91 21.72
N LEU A 233 -13.42 4.37 21.20
CA LEU A 233 -14.44 3.50 20.61
C LEU A 233 -13.93 2.76 19.37
N TYR A 234 -13.17 3.42 18.50
CA TYR A 234 -12.54 2.79 17.34
C TYR A 234 -11.55 1.69 17.74
N LEU A 235 -10.65 1.99 18.71
CA LEU A 235 -9.67 1.02 19.20
C LEU A 235 -10.34 -0.17 19.91
N LEU A 236 -11.39 0.09 20.70
CA LEU A 236 -12.16 -0.96 21.35
C LEU A 236 -12.86 -1.86 20.33
N ALA A 237 -13.55 -1.28 19.34
CA ALA A 237 -14.20 -2.04 18.28
C ALA A 237 -13.20 -2.89 17.50
N ARG A 238 -12.03 -2.33 17.19
CA ARG A 238 -10.95 -3.05 16.51
C ARG A 238 -10.39 -4.21 17.36
N LEU A 239 -10.17 -3.98 18.65
CA LEU A 239 -9.72 -5.01 19.59
C LEU A 239 -10.71 -6.18 19.67
N LEU A 240 -12.00 -5.90 19.75
CA LEU A 240 -13.04 -6.93 19.81
C LEU A 240 -13.11 -7.76 18.50
N THR A 241 -12.91 -7.12 17.36
CA THR A 241 -12.95 -7.81 16.05
C THR A 241 -11.68 -8.59 15.76
N LEU A 242 -10.52 -8.07 16.15
CA LEU A 242 -9.22 -8.73 15.93
C LEU A 242 -8.95 -9.86 16.91
N SER A 243 -9.60 -9.89 18.09
CA SER A 243 -9.41 -10.97 19.07
C SER A 243 -9.83 -12.34 18.53
N GLU A 244 -10.75 -12.41 17.57
CA GLU A 244 -11.12 -13.66 16.90
C GLU A 244 -10.16 -14.06 15.78
N ILE A 245 -9.51 -13.10 15.11
CA ILE A 245 -8.66 -13.35 13.92
C ILE A 245 -7.18 -13.35 14.29
N ALA A 246 -6.72 -12.45 15.13
CA ALA A 246 -5.29 -12.27 15.43
C ALA A 246 -4.73 -13.26 16.46
N LEU A 247 -5.57 -13.90 17.27
CA LEU A 247 -5.14 -15.03 18.12
C LEU A 247 -4.91 -16.32 17.31
N LEU A 248 -5.46 -16.40 16.10
CA LEU A 248 -5.31 -17.54 15.19
C LEU A 248 -4.23 -17.34 14.13
N ASP A 249 -3.83 -16.11 13.85
CA ASP A 249 -2.93 -15.75 12.73
C ASP A 249 -1.72 -14.91 13.16
N VAL A 250 -1.15 -15.16 14.33
CA VAL A 250 0.27 -14.91 14.53
C VAL A 250 1.02 -16.02 13.78
N ARG A 251 0.74 -16.14 12.48
CA ARG A 251 1.74 -16.63 11.56
C ARG A 251 2.87 -15.64 11.69
N ILE A 252 3.98 -16.12 12.23
CA ILE A 252 5.27 -15.49 12.05
C ILE A 252 5.46 -15.52 10.53
N GLU A 253 4.98 -14.49 9.84
CA GLU A 253 5.38 -14.25 8.46
C GLU A 253 6.89 -14.18 8.51
N GLU A 254 7.55 -15.00 7.73
CA GLU A 254 8.99 -15.03 7.67
C GLU A 254 9.50 -13.61 7.40
N GLY A 255 10.32 -13.10 8.31
CA GLY A 255 10.89 -11.76 8.20
C GLY A 255 10.33 -10.69 9.14
N ILE A 256 9.26 -10.95 9.90
CA ILE A 256 8.81 -9.99 10.93
C ILE A 256 9.78 -10.07 12.12
N LEU A 257 10.43 -8.95 12.41
CA LEU A 257 11.32 -8.84 13.56
C LEU A 257 10.55 -8.98 14.88
N PRO A 258 11.13 -9.61 15.92
CA PRO A 258 10.60 -9.56 17.27
C PRO A 258 10.45 -8.10 17.75
N ARG A 259 9.52 -7.85 18.67
CA ARG A 259 9.14 -6.48 19.10
C ARG A 259 10.33 -5.62 19.53
N TYR A 260 11.28 -6.16 20.29
CA TYR A 260 12.41 -5.40 20.80
C TYR A 260 13.43 -5.06 19.69
N PRO A 261 13.95 -6.01 18.89
CA PRO A 261 14.75 -5.68 17.71
C PRO A 261 14.04 -4.73 16.73
N TYR A 262 12.74 -4.92 16.49
CA TYR A 262 11.96 -4.04 15.64
C TYR A 262 11.98 -2.59 16.14
N PHE A 263 11.71 -2.38 17.43
CA PHE A 263 11.72 -1.04 18.03
C PHE A 263 13.09 -0.36 17.92
N LEU A 264 14.19 -1.09 18.18
CA LEU A 264 15.54 -0.55 18.06
C LEU A 264 15.87 -0.18 16.60
N THR A 265 15.48 -1.05 15.66
CA THR A 265 15.65 -0.78 14.23
C THR A 265 14.87 0.46 13.80
N GLU A 266 13.63 0.63 14.29
CA GLU A 266 12.80 1.80 13.96
C GLU A 266 13.39 3.12 14.47
N ILE A 267 14.11 3.15 15.60
CA ILE A 267 14.84 4.33 16.06
C ILE A 267 15.84 4.79 14.97
N ASN A 268 16.58 3.84 14.39
CA ASN A 268 17.52 4.11 13.30
C ASN A 268 16.80 4.50 12.01
N VAL A 269 15.70 3.82 11.68
CA VAL A 269 14.88 4.09 10.48
C VAL A 269 14.34 5.51 10.48
N ILE A 270 13.83 6.00 11.60
CA ILE A 270 13.27 7.34 11.74
C ILE A 270 14.30 8.43 11.33
N ILE A 271 15.56 8.26 11.71
CA ILE A 271 16.61 9.26 11.50
C ILE A 271 17.42 9.00 10.23
N PHE A 272 17.99 7.80 10.08
CA PHE A 272 18.97 7.52 9.04
C PHE A 272 18.33 7.12 7.70
N TYR A 273 17.00 6.82 7.69
CA TYR A 273 16.27 6.53 6.48
C TYR A 273 15.20 7.61 6.23
N TYR A 274 14.16 7.70 7.04
CA TYR A 274 13.03 8.59 6.76
C TYR A 274 13.40 10.07 6.77
N LEU A 275 14.10 10.56 7.81
CA LEU A 275 14.53 11.95 7.85
C LEU A 275 15.59 12.25 6.78
N LYS A 276 16.53 11.31 6.55
CA LYS A 276 17.50 11.41 5.45
C LYS A 276 16.81 11.51 4.09
N TRP A 277 15.84 10.64 3.81
CA TRP A 277 15.09 10.68 2.53
C TRP A 277 14.28 11.96 2.35
N LEU A 278 13.78 12.57 3.42
CA LEU A 278 13.12 13.87 3.36
C LEU A 278 14.10 15.01 3.08
N VAL A 279 15.31 14.95 3.60
CA VAL A 279 16.31 16.02 3.41
C VAL A 279 17.11 15.83 2.10
N PHE A 280 17.39 14.58 1.73
CA PHE A 280 18.20 14.21 0.57
C PHE A 280 17.49 13.16 -0.30
N PRO A 281 16.44 13.54 -1.06
CA PRO A 281 15.61 12.59 -1.80
C PRO A 281 16.18 12.27 -3.20
N PHE A 282 17.49 12.09 -3.35
CA PHE A 282 18.13 12.05 -4.66
C PHE A 282 18.47 10.63 -5.14
N ASP A 283 18.29 9.63 -4.30
CA ASP A 283 18.61 8.22 -4.63
C ASP A 283 17.45 7.49 -5.34
N GLY A 284 16.33 8.19 -5.62
CA GLY A 284 15.09 7.59 -6.15
C GLY A 284 14.34 6.72 -5.11
N PRO A 285 13.25 6.06 -5.50
CA PRO A 285 12.41 5.30 -4.56
C PRO A 285 13.16 4.15 -3.91
N HIS A 286 12.88 3.93 -2.62
CA HIS A 286 13.40 2.82 -1.83
C HIS A 286 12.26 1.81 -1.58
N VAL A 287 12.04 0.94 -2.55
CA VAL A 287 10.89 0.01 -2.57
C VAL A 287 10.99 -1.03 -1.46
N ASP A 288 12.18 -1.56 -1.24
CA ASP A 288 12.46 -2.61 -0.25
C ASP A 288 13.92 -2.52 0.22
N PRO A 289 14.25 -1.51 1.06
CA PRO A 289 15.62 -1.28 1.50
C PRO A 289 16.13 -2.44 2.36
N ASP A 290 17.42 -2.74 2.23
CA ASP A 290 18.11 -3.69 3.09
C ASP A 290 18.50 -2.99 4.38
N ILE A 291 17.78 -3.26 5.46
CA ILE A 291 17.96 -2.66 6.77
C ILE A 291 18.34 -3.76 7.74
N PRO A 292 19.59 -3.78 8.23
CA PRO A 292 19.98 -4.76 9.21
C PRO A 292 19.21 -4.56 10.53
N PRO A 293 18.72 -5.64 11.14
CA PRO A 293 18.02 -5.54 12.42
C PRO A 293 18.96 -5.19 13.55
N GLU A 294 18.56 -4.22 14.36
CA GLU A 294 19.28 -3.84 15.56
C GLU A 294 18.89 -4.74 16.73
N THR A 295 19.87 -5.28 17.44
CA THR A 295 19.64 -6.24 18.54
C THR A 295 19.97 -5.68 19.91
N THR A 296 20.72 -4.57 19.99
CA THR A 296 21.15 -3.95 21.24
C THR A 296 20.98 -2.43 21.22
N ILE A 297 20.55 -1.87 22.34
CA ILE A 297 20.47 -0.41 22.52
C ILE A 297 21.86 0.26 22.60
N PHE A 298 22.91 -0.52 22.88
CA PHE A 298 24.28 -0.03 23.02
C PHE A 298 25.01 0.11 21.68
N ASP A 299 24.35 -0.17 20.57
CA ASP A 299 24.91 0.15 19.26
C ASP A 299 25.08 1.66 19.08
N GLY A 300 26.20 2.08 18.51
CA GLY A 300 26.53 3.51 18.36
C GLY A 300 25.55 4.27 17.49
N SER A 301 25.01 3.64 16.44
CA SER A 301 24.00 4.23 15.55
C SER A 301 22.68 4.43 16.30
N THR A 302 22.25 3.44 17.08
CA THR A 302 21.01 3.49 17.86
C THR A 302 21.07 4.57 18.95
N ILE A 303 22.21 4.67 19.67
CA ILE A 303 22.43 5.75 20.65
C ILE A 303 22.37 7.12 19.97
N LEU A 304 23.08 7.28 18.85
CA LEU A 304 23.11 8.55 18.11
C LEU A 304 21.71 8.94 17.61
N ALA A 305 20.97 7.99 17.03
CA ALA A 305 19.59 8.24 16.56
C ALA A 305 18.68 8.66 17.73
N PHE A 306 18.76 7.97 18.87
CA PHE A 306 18.01 8.30 20.07
C PHE A 306 18.32 9.72 20.57
N LEU A 307 19.63 10.09 20.64
CA LEU A 307 20.05 11.43 21.04
C LEU A 307 19.55 12.51 20.07
N ILE A 308 19.57 12.24 18.76
CA ILE A 308 19.02 13.17 17.75
C ILE A 308 17.52 13.34 17.95
N ILE A 309 16.75 12.25 18.13
CA ILE A 309 15.30 12.29 18.38
C ILE A 309 15.02 13.12 19.65
N ALA A 310 15.69 12.78 20.76
CA ALA A 310 15.53 13.48 22.03
C ALA A 310 15.90 14.98 21.90
N GLY A 311 16.99 15.29 21.21
CA GLY A 311 17.43 16.65 20.95
C GLY A 311 16.44 17.47 20.11
N LEU A 312 15.88 16.87 19.04
CA LEU A 312 14.87 17.53 18.18
C LEU A 312 13.57 17.78 18.96
N ILE A 313 13.11 16.81 19.75
CA ILE A 313 11.92 16.98 20.60
C ILE A 313 12.17 18.06 21.65
N ALA A 314 13.29 18.02 22.36
CA ALA A 314 13.66 19.04 23.35
C ALA A 314 13.75 20.44 22.71
N ALA A 315 14.46 20.57 21.58
CA ALA A 315 14.55 21.81 20.84
C ALA A 315 13.16 22.36 20.43
N SER A 316 12.24 21.47 20.05
CA SER A 316 10.86 21.84 19.70
C SER A 316 10.07 22.32 20.91
N LEU A 317 10.20 21.66 22.06
CA LEU A 317 9.48 22.02 23.28
C LEU A 317 9.98 23.36 23.85
N PHE A 318 11.30 23.55 23.93
CA PHE A 318 11.91 24.79 24.43
C PHE A 318 11.82 25.93 23.41
N GLY A 319 11.94 25.62 22.12
CA GLY A 319 11.89 26.56 21.01
C GLY A 319 10.47 27.05 20.62
N ARG A 320 9.40 26.45 21.17
CA ARG A 320 8.01 26.64 20.71
C ARG A 320 7.54 28.11 20.64
N LYS A 321 8.03 28.98 21.53
CA LYS A 321 7.68 30.41 21.51
C LYS A 321 8.46 31.19 20.47
N ARG A 322 9.71 30.82 20.19
CA ARG A 322 10.60 31.51 19.26
C ARG A 322 10.42 31.03 17.81
N TRP A 323 10.18 29.73 17.62
CA TRP A 323 10.09 29.04 16.33
C TRP A 323 8.83 28.16 16.25
N PRO A 324 7.62 28.72 16.48
CA PRO A 324 6.40 27.91 16.66
C PRO A 324 6.09 26.98 15.49
N ILE A 325 6.31 27.43 14.24
CA ILE A 325 6.07 26.60 13.04
C ILE A 325 7.06 25.43 12.95
N VAL A 326 8.35 25.69 13.23
CA VAL A 326 9.39 24.64 13.21
C VAL A 326 9.11 23.61 14.31
N SER A 327 8.79 24.08 15.52
CA SER A 327 8.41 23.21 16.64
C SER A 327 7.19 22.35 16.32
N PHE A 328 6.16 22.96 15.72
CA PHE A 328 4.96 22.24 15.29
C PHE A 328 5.28 21.20 14.21
N GLY A 329 6.09 21.55 13.22
CA GLY A 329 6.48 20.64 12.13
C GLY A 329 7.28 19.44 12.61
N ILE A 330 8.24 19.64 13.52
CA ILE A 330 9.04 18.53 14.11
C ILE A 330 8.15 17.61 14.94
N LEU A 331 7.31 18.17 15.83
CA LEU A 331 6.41 17.36 16.66
C LEU A 331 5.35 16.64 15.81
N TRP A 332 4.84 17.30 14.75
CA TRP A 332 3.98 16.65 13.75
C TRP A 332 4.65 15.42 13.15
N TYR A 333 5.91 15.55 12.68
CA TYR A 333 6.67 14.46 12.08
C TYR A 333 6.74 13.24 13.00
N PHE A 334 7.19 13.42 14.24
CA PHE A 334 7.34 12.30 15.18
C PHE A 334 5.99 11.66 15.58
N ILE A 335 4.96 12.48 15.85
CA ILE A 335 3.66 11.95 16.28
C ILE A 335 2.98 11.19 15.16
N THR A 336 2.98 11.73 13.95
CA THR A 336 2.29 11.07 12.83
C THR A 336 3.06 9.84 12.31
N LEU A 337 4.34 9.72 12.62
CA LEU A 337 5.14 8.54 12.31
C LEU A 337 4.99 7.44 13.37
N ALA A 338 4.70 7.79 14.62
CA ALA A 338 4.66 6.85 15.75
C ALA A 338 3.78 5.60 15.54
N PRO A 339 2.59 5.63 14.90
CA PRO A 339 1.81 4.42 14.70
C PRO A 339 2.45 3.38 13.80
N THR A 340 3.31 3.78 12.86
CA THR A 340 4.00 2.88 11.92
C THR A 340 5.43 2.57 12.33
N SER A 341 6.01 3.35 13.22
CA SER A 341 7.42 3.24 13.64
C SER A 341 7.51 3.26 15.17
N SER A 342 7.05 2.18 15.81
CA SER A 342 7.03 2.05 17.28
C SER A 342 7.27 0.60 17.74
N PHE A 343 6.51 0.14 18.74
CA PHE A 343 6.64 -1.21 19.32
C PHE A 343 5.83 -2.31 18.60
N PHE A 344 5.03 -1.96 17.61
CA PHE A 344 4.19 -2.90 16.88
C PHE A 344 4.89 -3.30 15.58
N PRO A 345 5.43 -4.54 15.48
CA PRO A 345 6.12 -4.99 14.28
C PRO A 345 5.19 -5.00 13.07
N ILE A 346 5.68 -4.45 11.96
CA ILE A 346 5.06 -4.46 10.65
C ILE A 346 6.00 -5.22 9.70
N GLY A 347 5.47 -5.94 8.73
CA GLY A 347 6.26 -6.75 7.80
C GLY A 347 7.33 -5.96 7.03
N ASP A 348 7.02 -4.71 6.67
CA ASP A 348 7.97 -3.80 6.02
C ASP A 348 8.53 -2.80 7.04
N VAL A 349 9.80 -2.95 7.41
CA VAL A 349 10.49 -2.09 8.41
C VAL A 349 10.56 -0.64 7.94
N ALA A 350 10.87 -0.38 6.66
CA ALA A 350 10.90 0.98 6.12
C ALA A 350 10.19 1.05 4.76
N VAL A 351 9.21 1.94 4.67
CA VAL A 351 8.44 2.16 3.43
C VAL A 351 8.15 3.64 3.25
N GLU A 352 8.41 4.18 2.08
CA GLU A 352 8.21 5.60 1.76
C GLU A 352 6.80 6.11 2.05
N ARG A 353 5.77 5.28 1.81
CA ARG A 353 4.38 5.63 2.06
C ARG A 353 4.04 5.91 3.54
N HIS A 354 4.90 5.50 4.48
CA HIS A 354 4.74 5.83 5.90
C HIS A 354 5.06 7.30 6.19
N VAL A 355 5.89 7.91 5.36
CA VAL A 355 6.35 9.29 5.54
C VAL A 355 5.41 10.32 4.91
N TYR A 356 4.35 9.92 4.20
CA TYR A 356 3.48 10.86 3.48
C TYR A 356 2.80 11.90 4.40
N ILE A 357 2.18 11.49 5.50
CA ILE A 357 1.60 12.42 6.49
C ILE A 357 2.69 13.13 7.32
N PRO A 358 3.74 12.44 7.80
CA PRO A 358 4.89 13.09 8.44
C PRO A 358 5.57 14.18 7.61
N ALA A 359 5.65 14.01 6.29
CA ALA A 359 6.23 14.98 5.36
C ALA A 359 5.51 16.35 5.35
N ILE A 360 4.26 16.41 5.77
CA ILE A 360 3.53 17.67 5.95
C ILE A 360 4.24 18.54 6.99
N GLY A 361 4.57 17.95 8.16
CA GLY A 361 5.31 18.65 9.21
C GLY A 361 6.69 19.10 8.76
N PHE A 362 7.42 18.24 8.06
CA PHE A 362 8.69 18.60 7.43
C PHE A 362 8.54 19.77 6.45
N SER A 363 7.56 19.72 5.56
CA SER A 363 7.33 20.76 4.54
C SER A 363 6.97 22.11 5.17
N LEU A 364 6.22 22.11 6.28
CA LEU A 364 5.91 23.32 7.03
C LEU A 364 7.18 23.92 7.65
N ALA A 365 8.01 23.10 8.30
CA ALA A 365 9.24 23.56 8.94
C ALA A 365 10.28 24.03 7.91
N ALA A 366 10.56 23.23 6.90
CA ALA A 366 11.51 23.53 5.83
C ALA A 366 11.07 24.77 5.04
N GLY A 367 9.79 24.85 4.67
CA GLY A 367 9.22 26.00 3.98
C GLY A 367 9.33 27.29 4.80
N TYR A 368 9.16 27.22 6.13
CA TYR A 368 9.35 28.37 7.00
C TYR A 368 10.81 28.81 7.06
N LEU A 369 11.75 27.88 7.19
CA LEU A 369 13.18 28.20 7.21
C LEU A 369 13.63 28.83 5.89
N LEU A 370 13.22 28.27 4.76
CA LEU A 370 13.49 28.84 3.44
C LEU A 370 12.86 30.24 3.27
N TYR A 371 11.61 30.42 3.70
CA TYR A 371 10.96 31.74 3.65
C TYR A 371 11.70 32.77 4.50
N ARG A 372 12.20 32.41 5.69
CA ARG A 372 12.96 33.32 6.58
C ARG A 372 14.37 33.58 6.08
N ALA A 373 14.90 32.79 5.14
CA ALA A 373 16.21 33.06 4.52
C ALA A 373 16.24 34.45 3.83
N LYS A 374 15.10 34.96 3.35
CA LYS A 374 14.97 36.32 2.78
C LYS A 374 15.40 37.45 3.74
N ASP A 375 15.35 37.19 5.06
CA ASP A 375 15.72 38.18 6.07
C ASP A 375 17.24 38.41 6.14
N ARG A 376 18.03 37.50 5.54
CA ARG A 376 19.49 37.52 5.52
C ARG A 376 20.10 37.48 4.13
N ILE A 377 19.37 36.97 3.13
CA ILE A 377 19.85 36.71 1.77
C ILE A 377 18.97 37.47 0.78
N SER A 378 19.60 38.15 -0.18
CA SER A 378 18.88 38.90 -1.22
C SER A 378 17.98 37.99 -2.07
N LEU A 379 16.78 38.45 -2.41
CA LEU A 379 15.86 37.77 -3.32
C LEU A 379 16.47 37.49 -4.70
N LYS A 380 17.46 38.27 -5.15
CA LYS A 380 18.19 37.98 -6.39
C LYS A 380 18.96 36.64 -6.35
N ILE A 381 19.37 36.20 -5.14
CA ILE A 381 20.03 34.91 -4.92
C ILE A 381 18.99 33.83 -4.59
N LEU A 382 18.00 34.16 -3.75
CA LEU A 382 17.02 33.16 -3.30
C LEU A 382 16.10 32.68 -4.43
N LEU A 383 15.70 33.55 -5.36
CA LEU A 383 14.80 33.14 -6.43
C LEU A 383 15.40 32.06 -7.35
N PRO A 384 16.65 32.21 -7.85
CA PRO A 384 17.32 31.09 -8.54
C PRO A 384 17.43 29.82 -7.70
N VAL A 385 17.73 29.92 -6.40
CA VAL A 385 17.82 28.76 -5.50
C VAL A 385 16.45 28.05 -5.37
N TYR A 386 15.36 28.78 -5.20
CA TYR A 386 14.02 28.19 -5.14
C TYR A 386 13.63 27.55 -6.47
N THR A 387 13.94 28.22 -7.59
CA THR A 387 13.68 27.66 -8.92
C THR A 387 14.49 26.38 -9.14
N ALA A 388 15.78 26.38 -8.77
CA ALA A 388 16.62 25.21 -8.86
C ALA A 388 16.07 24.05 -8.01
N LEU A 389 15.65 24.31 -6.76
CA LEU A 389 15.06 23.30 -5.88
C LEU A 389 13.78 22.68 -6.49
N VAL A 390 12.89 23.51 -7.00
CA VAL A 390 11.66 23.06 -7.67
C VAL A 390 12.00 22.20 -8.90
N THR A 391 12.95 22.66 -9.74
CA THR A 391 13.39 21.91 -10.94
C THR A 391 14.00 20.57 -10.57
N VAL A 392 14.85 20.53 -9.55
CA VAL A 392 15.49 19.31 -9.04
C VAL A 392 14.44 18.34 -8.51
N PHE A 393 13.46 18.82 -7.74
CA PHE A 393 12.39 17.97 -7.23
C PHE A 393 11.54 17.40 -8.36
N ILE A 394 11.15 18.19 -9.35
CA ILE A 394 10.42 17.73 -10.54
C ILE A 394 11.24 16.65 -11.27
N TYR A 395 12.53 16.90 -11.51
CA TYR A 395 13.40 15.94 -12.18
C TYR A 395 13.45 14.58 -11.46
N PHE A 396 13.72 14.57 -10.15
CA PHE A 396 13.79 13.33 -9.37
C PHE A 396 12.41 12.66 -9.19
N THR A 397 11.31 13.42 -9.16
CA THR A 397 9.96 12.86 -9.17
C THR A 397 9.66 12.16 -10.49
N ILE A 398 9.97 12.78 -11.63
CA ILE A 398 9.82 12.15 -12.95
C ILE A 398 10.68 10.88 -13.06
N ALA A 399 11.95 10.96 -12.61
CA ALA A 399 12.84 9.80 -12.58
C ALA A 399 12.31 8.68 -11.67
N GLY A 400 11.81 9.03 -10.49
CA GLY A 400 11.19 8.09 -9.56
C GLY A 400 9.94 7.41 -10.14
N ASN A 401 9.06 8.15 -10.79
CA ASN A 401 7.89 7.59 -11.47
C ASN A 401 8.29 6.58 -12.56
N PHE A 402 9.40 6.83 -13.27
CA PHE A 402 9.89 5.90 -14.29
C PHE A 402 10.34 4.56 -13.68
N ILE A 403 10.88 4.57 -12.46
CA ILE A 403 11.22 3.34 -11.74
C ILE A 403 9.96 2.49 -11.48
N TRP A 404 8.83 3.13 -11.17
CA TRP A 404 7.54 2.48 -10.97
C TRP A 404 6.81 2.07 -12.27
N LYS A 405 7.46 2.13 -13.45
CA LYS A 405 6.82 1.84 -14.73
C LYS A 405 6.31 0.40 -14.84
N ASN A 406 7.12 -0.57 -14.45
CA ASN A 406 6.80 -2.00 -14.46
C ASN A 406 7.70 -2.78 -13.49
N GLU A 407 7.43 -4.08 -13.32
CA GLU A 407 8.21 -4.95 -12.43
C GLU A 407 9.71 -4.97 -12.75
N LEU A 408 10.09 -4.92 -14.02
CA LEU A 408 11.51 -4.95 -14.41
C LEU A 408 12.26 -3.71 -13.96
N THR A 409 11.69 -2.52 -14.19
CA THR A 409 12.31 -1.25 -13.78
C THR A 409 12.34 -1.14 -12.26
N LEU A 410 11.27 -1.57 -11.59
CA LEU A 410 11.11 -1.48 -10.14
C LEU A 410 12.11 -2.37 -9.40
N TRP A 411 12.11 -3.65 -9.71
CA TRP A 411 12.98 -4.61 -9.04
C TRP A 411 14.43 -4.55 -9.54
N GLY A 412 14.64 -4.07 -10.78
CA GLY A 412 15.96 -3.76 -11.30
C GLY A 412 16.66 -2.64 -10.54
N ASP A 413 15.93 -1.58 -10.17
CA ASP A 413 16.43 -0.49 -9.32
C ASP A 413 16.62 -0.97 -7.88
N ALA A 414 15.63 -1.67 -7.31
CA ALA A 414 15.71 -2.22 -5.97
C ALA A 414 16.93 -3.15 -5.80
N ALA A 415 17.24 -4.00 -6.79
CA ALA A 415 18.39 -4.90 -6.72
C ALA A 415 19.75 -4.19 -6.76
N LYS A 416 19.83 -2.99 -7.34
CA LYS A 416 21.05 -2.16 -7.25
C LYS A 416 21.25 -1.59 -5.84
N LYS A 417 20.16 -1.28 -5.14
CA LYS A 417 20.15 -0.67 -3.80
C LYS A 417 20.22 -1.69 -2.67
N ALA A 418 19.68 -2.90 -2.89
CA ALA A 418 19.63 -3.99 -1.93
C ALA A 418 20.05 -5.33 -2.58
N PRO A 419 21.34 -5.46 -3.01
CA PRO A 419 21.81 -6.58 -3.85
C PRO A 419 21.86 -7.93 -3.12
N LEU A 420 21.70 -7.96 -1.79
CA LEU A 420 21.73 -9.20 -1.00
C LEU A 420 20.36 -9.57 -0.42
N LYS A 421 19.32 -8.76 -0.68
CA LYS A 421 17.99 -9.01 -0.12
C LYS A 421 17.23 -10.04 -0.94
N ILE A 422 16.93 -11.20 -0.35
CA ILE A 422 16.30 -12.35 -1.02
C ILE A 422 15.02 -11.94 -1.75
N ARG A 423 14.11 -11.20 -1.07
CA ARG A 423 12.85 -10.75 -1.67
C ARG A 423 13.07 -9.91 -2.95
N VAL A 424 14.06 -9.04 -2.91
CA VAL A 424 14.40 -8.17 -4.06
C VAL A 424 14.95 -9.00 -5.23
N LEU A 425 15.85 -9.95 -4.95
CA LEU A 425 16.42 -10.83 -5.97
C LEU A 425 15.35 -11.74 -6.59
N ASN A 426 14.49 -12.33 -5.75
CA ASN A 426 13.36 -13.14 -6.20
C ASN A 426 12.42 -12.35 -7.13
N ASN A 427 12.06 -11.14 -6.72
CA ASN A 427 11.10 -10.34 -7.49
C ASN A 427 11.72 -9.78 -8.78
N ARG A 428 13.04 -9.50 -8.80
CA ARG A 428 13.76 -9.19 -10.06
C ARG A 428 13.66 -10.35 -11.03
N ALA A 429 13.95 -11.56 -10.60
CA ALA A 429 13.87 -12.75 -11.45
C ALA A 429 12.42 -13.00 -11.91
N TRP A 430 11.45 -12.83 -11.01
CA TRP A 430 10.02 -12.92 -11.33
C TRP A 430 9.57 -11.88 -12.36
N GLY A 431 10.08 -10.65 -12.30
CA GLY A 431 9.82 -9.61 -13.29
C GLY A 431 10.21 -10.04 -14.72
N TYR A 432 11.35 -10.71 -14.89
CA TYR A 432 11.75 -11.26 -16.20
C TYR A 432 10.83 -12.41 -16.63
N TYR A 433 10.40 -13.26 -15.70
CA TYR A 433 9.41 -14.32 -15.99
C TYR A 433 8.10 -13.73 -16.52
N LEU A 434 7.55 -12.70 -15.85
CA LEU A 434 6.33 -12.02 -16.30
C LEU A 434 6.48 -11.32 -17.65
N ALA A 435 7.69 -10.86 -17.98
CA ALA A 435 8.00 -10.28 -19.28
C ALA A 435 8.19 -11.33 -20.39
N GLY A 436 8.12 -12.64 -20.06
CA GLY A 436 8.32 -13.75 -21.01
C GLY A 436 9.80 -14.07 -21.29
N ASP A 437 10.74 -13.36 -20.66
CA ASP A 437 12.17 -13.66 -20.80
C ASP A 437 12.59 -14.78 -19.83
N LEU A 438 12.22 -16.00 -20.19
CA LEU A 438 12.49 -17.20 -19.38
C LEU A 438 13.98 -17.47 -19.22
N ARG A 439 14.83 -17.08 -20.17
CA ARG A 439 16.27 -17.29 -20.09
C ARG A 439 16.89 -16.42 -19.00
N THR A 440 16.58 -15.13 -19.00
CA THR A 440 17.09 -14.20 -17.98
C THR A 440 16.49 -14.50 -16.60
N ALA A 441 15.22 -14.88 -16.53
CA ALA A 441 14.57 -15.31 -15.28
C ALA A 441 15.29 -16.54 -14.68
N GLU A 442 15.58 -17.57 -15.48
CA GLU A 442 16.34 -18.75 -15.05
C GLU A 442 17.72 -18.37 -14.51
N HIS A 443 18.45 -17.51 -15.23
CA HIS A 443 19.77 -17.05 -14.81
C HIS A 443 19.72 -16.41 -13.41
N TYR A 444 18.79 -15.49 -13.17
CA TYR A 444 18.67 -14.81 -11.89
C TYR A 444 18.15 -15.71 -10.76
N TYR A 445 17.29 -16.70 -11.04
CA TYR A 445 16.90 -17.68 -10.02
C TYR A 445 18.06 -18.62 -9.66
N LYS A 446 18.90 -19.01 -10.62
CA LYS A 446 20.12 -19.78 -10.33
C LYS A 446 21.08 -18.98 -9.47
N GLU A 447 21.36 -17.71 -9.83
CA GLU A 447 22.18 -16.79 -9.03
C GLU A 447 21.63 -16.63 -7.61
N LEU A 448 20.30 -16.51 -7.44
CA LEU A 448 19.64 -16.44 -6.15
C LEU A 448 19.88 -17.72 -5.34
N LEU A 449 19.69 -18.89 -5.95
CA LEU A 449 19.81 -20.19 -5.29
C LEU A 449 21.26 -20.59 -5.01
N GLU A 450 22.22 -20.12 -5.79
CA GLU A 450 23.65 -20.26 -5.45
C GLU A 450 24.00 -19.55 -4.13
N ARG A 451 23.37 -18.40 -3.87
CA ARG A 451 23.57 -17.63 -2.63
C ARG A 451 22.70 -18.10 -1.47
N PHE A 452 21.49 -18.55 -1.77
CA PHE A 452 20.44 -18.92 -0.81
C PHE A 452 19.83 -20.29 -1.19
N PRO A 453 20.59 -21.40 -1.03
CA PRO A 453 20.16 -22.72 -1.50
C PRO A 453 18.94 -23.27 -0.73
N GLU A 454 18.63 -22.72 0.43
CA GLU A 454 17.45 -23.13 1.23
C GLU A 454 16.23 -22.21 1.01
N TYR A 455 16.21 -21.41 -0.07
CA TYR A 455 15.07 -20.53 -0.34
C TYR A 455 13.99 -21.26 -1.17
N PRO A 456 12.88 -21.72 -0.56
CA PRO A 456 11.94 -22.65 -1.21
C PRO A 456 11.15 -21.99 -2.34
N PHE A 457 10.84 -20.68 -2.25
CA PHE A 457 10.15 -19.97 -3.33
C PHE A 457 11.03 -19.81 -4.57
N GLY A 458 12.34 -19.68 -4.41
CA GLY A 458 13.30 -19.67 -5.51
C GLY A 458 13.27 -20.99 -6.29
N HIS A 459 13.34 -22.14 -5.60
CA HIS A 459 13.21 -23.46 -6.19
C HIS A 459 11.86 -23.63 -6.89
N ASN A 460 10.74 -23.26 -6.22
CA ASN A 460 9.43 -23.34 -6.83
C ASN A 460 9.34 -22.53 -8.14
N ASN A 461 9.84 -21.31 -8.15
CA ASN A 461 9.77 -20.44 -9.32
C ASN A 461 10.72 -20.88 -10.44
N LEU A 462 11.90 -21.42 -10.10
CA LEU A 462 12.79 -22.06 -11.08
C LEU A 462 12.14 -23.30 -11.70
N GLY A 463 11.46 -24.11 -10.88
CA GLY A 463 10.65 -25.24 -11.33
C GLY A 463 9.57 -24.82 -12.34
N LEU A 464 8.87 -23.70 -12.07
CA LEU A 464 7.87 -23.15 -12.97
C LEU A 464 8.48 -22.72 -14.32
N ILE A 465 9.69 -22.12 -14.30
CA ILE A 465 10.42 -21.75 -15.52
C ILE A 465 10.76 -23.00 -16.33
N TYR A 466 11.30 -24.05 -15.71
CA TYR A 466 11.61 -25.30 -16.40
C TYR A 466 10.35 -25.97 -16.96
N GLN A 467 9.25 -25.96 -16.23
CA GLN A 467 7.96 -26.47 -16.70
C GLN A 467 7.48 -25.73 -17.96
N ASN A 468 7.56 -24.39 -17.97
CA ASN A 468 7.20 -23.58 -19.14
C ASN A 468 8.14 -23.77 -20.34
N LYS A 469 9.39 -24.18 -20.11
CA LYS A 469 10.34 -24.58 -21.16
C LYS A 469 10.15 -26.02 -21.64
N GLY A 470 9.26 -26.80 -21.02
CA GLY A 470 9.06 -28.22 -21.30
C GLY A 470 10.11 -29.14 -20.66
N GLU A 471 10.97 -28.62 -19.80
CA GLU A 471 12.03 -29.34 -19.11
C GLU A 471 11.46 -29.99 -17.81
N ILE A 472 10.52 -30.92 -17.96
CA ILE A 472 9.70 -31.43 -16.84
C ILE A 472 10.53 -32.13 -15.77
N GLU A 473 11.57 -32.87 -16.14
CA GLU A 473 12.46 -33.54 -15.17
C GLU A 473 13.19 -32.53 -14.27
N ASN A 474 13.67 -31.42 -14.83
CA ASN A 474 14.30 -30.34 -14.09
C ASN A 474 13.27 -29.64 -13.20
N ALA A 475 12.05 -29.41 -13.70
CA ALA A 475 10.96 -28.85 -12.91
C ALA A 475 10.61 -29.71 -11.67
N ILE A 476 10.52 -31.03 -11.85
CA ILE A 476 10.27 -31.97 -10.74
C ILE A 476 11.36 -31.87 -9.67
N LYS A 477 12.65 -31.82 -10.05
CA LYS A 477 13.76 -31.69 -9.09
C LYS A 477 13.63 -30.42 -8.25
N GLU A 478 13.37 -29.30 -8.89
CA GLU A 478 13.25 -28.03 -8.21
C GLU A 478 12.00 -27.96 -7.31
N TYR A 479 10.87 -28.48 -7.76
CA TYR A 479 9.66 -28.56 -6.93
C TYR A 479 9.83 -29.53 -5.74
N GLN A 480 10.59 -30.63 -5.91
CA GLN A 480 10.94 -31.52 -4.81
C GLN A 480 11.77 -30.79 -3.74
N MET A 481 12.75 -29.98 -4.15
CA MET A 481 13.55 -29.17 -3.23
C MET A 481 12.66 -28.20 -2.46
N ALA A 482 11.77 -27.45 -3.14
CA ALA A 482 10.84 -26.53 -2.50
C ALA A 482 9.94 -27.25 -1.47
N ALA A 483 9.37 -28.41 -1.84
CA ALA A 483 8.48 -29.18 -0.99
C ALA A 483 9.23 -29.90 0.17
N ALA A 484 10.52 -30.19 0.03
CA ALA A 484 11.36 -30.76 1.09
C ALA A 484 11.72 -29.69 2.14
N ILE A 485 12.10 -28.47 1.70
CA ILE A 485 12.44 -27.37 2.59
C ILE A 485 11.19 -26.91 3.38
N ARG A 486 10.03 -26.80 2.72
CA ARG A 486 8.76 -26.34 3.32
C ARG A 486 7.61 -27.30 2.97
N PRO A 487 7.48 -28.44 3.68
CA PRO A 487 6.50 -29.47 3.36
C PRO A 487 5.04 -29.04 3.57
N ASN A 488 4.80 -28.00 4.36
CA ASN A 488 3.46 -27.53 4.72
C ASN A 488 2.92 -26.42 3.79
N ILE A 489 3.64 -26.05 2.74
CA ILE A 489 3.15 -25.07 1.76
C ILE A 489 2.39 -25.81 0.65
N GLN A 490 1.07 -25.56 0.58
CA GLN A 490 0.17 -26.17 -0.39
C GLN A 490 0.65 -25.97 -1.84
N LEU A 491 1.08 -24.77 -2.19
CA LEU A 491 1.53 -24.39 -3.53
C LEU A 491 2.65 -25.32 -4.04
N PHE A 492 3.63 -25.63 -3.20
CA PHE A 492 4.76 -26.48 -3.60
C PHE A 492 4.34 -27.90 -3.87
N ARG A 493 3.45 -28.46 -3.03
CA ARG A 493 2.85 -29.78 -3.22
C ARG A 493 2.00 -29.84 -4.49
N MET A 494 1.21 -28.79 -4.75
CA MET A 494 0.36 -28.70 -5.93
C MET A 494 1.20 -28.66 -7.21
N ASN A 495 2.22 -27.78 -7.27
CA ASN A 495 3.09 -27.66 -8.43
C ASN A 495 3.89 -28.96 -8.70
N LEU A 496 4.40 -29.60 -7.65
CA LEU A 496 5.07 -30.90 -7.77
C LEU A 496 4.11 -31.97 -8.31
N GLY A 497 2.87 -32.01 -7.80
CA GLY A 497 1.84 -32.92 -8.27
C GLY A 497 1.48 -32.70 -9.74
N ILE A 498 1.33 -31.43 -10.16
CA ILE A 498 1.09 -31.07 -11.55
C ILE A 498 2.27 -31.49 -12.45
N ALA A 499 3.51 -31.28 -12.01
CA ALA A 499 4.69 -31.70 -12.76
C ALA A 499 4.78 -33.21 -12.92
N TYR A 500 4.45 -33.99 -11.88
CA TYR A 500 4.33 -35.47 -11.98
C TYR A 500 3.20 -35.89 -12.92
N ASP A 501 2.04 -35.19 -12.90
CA ASP A 501 0.92 -35.46 -13.82
C ASP A 501 1.33 -35.24 -15.28
N ILE A 502 2.05 -34.16 -15.58
CA ILE A 502 2.58 -33.88 -16.93
C ILE A 502 3.59 -34.97 -17.35
N ALA A 503 4.39 -35.47 -16.42
CA ALA A 503 5.33 -36.59 -16.65
C ALA A 503 4.66 -37.95 -16.78
N GLY A 504 3.34 -38.09 -16.62
CA GLY A 504 2.60 -39.35 -16.62
C GLY A 504 2.80 -40.22 -15.37
N LEU A 505 3.41 -39.68 -14.31
CA LEU A 505 3.68 -40.36 -13.04
C LEU A 505 2.47 -40.21 -12.08
N TYR A 506 1.32 -40.75 -12.50
CA TYR A 506 0.01 -40.45 -11.86
C TYR A 506 -0.05 -40.83 -10.38
N ASP A 507 0.56 -41.95 -9.96
CA ASP A 507 0.54 -42.34 -8.53
C ASP A 507 1.27 -41.31 -7.66
N LYS A 508 2.43 -40.78 -8.12
CA LYS A 508 3.16 -39.73 -7.41
C LYS A 508 2.39 -38.42 -7.43
N ALA A 509 1.79 -38.06 -8.57
CA ALA A 509 0.96 -36.88 -8.72
C ALA A 509 -0.23 -36.88 -7.73
N ILE A 510 -0.96 -38.00 -7.65
CA ILE A 510 -2.09 -38.16 -6.74
C ILE A 510 -1.64 -38.03 -5.28
N ALA A 511 -0.47 -38.61 -4.91
CA ALA A 511 0.05 -38.49 -3.56
C ALA A 511 0.31 -37.03 -3.16
N GLU A 512 1.01 -36.26 -4.00
CA GLU A 512 1.32 -34.84 -3.71
C GLU A 512 0.08 -33.96 -3.76
N LEU A 513 -0.84 -34.18 -4.71
CA LEU A 513 -2.09 -33.42 -4.81
C LEU A 513 -3.04 -33.73 -3.63
N ARG A 514 -3.07 -34.94 -3.11
CA ARG A 514 -3.79 -35.25 -1.87
C ARG A 514 -3.21 -34.51 -0.67
N MET A 515 -1.89 -34.40 -0.59
CA MET A 515 -1.26 -33.57 0.45
C MET A 515 -1.61 -32.10 0.29
N ALA A 516 -1.63 -31.57 -0.94
CA ALA A 516 -2.06 -30.20 -1.21
C ALA A 516 -3.52 -29.95 -0.76
N VAL A 517 -4.44 -30.87 -1.08
CA VAL A 517 -5.84 -30.80 -0.62
C VAL A 517 -5.96 -30.95 0.90
N LYS A 518 -5.12 -31.78 1.54
CA LYS A 518 -5.10 -31.90 3.01
C LYS A 518 -4.67 -30.58 3.68
N LEU A 519 -3.70 -29.89 3.10
CA LEU A 519 -3.21 -28.60 3.63
C LEU A 519 -4.25 -27.46 3.50
N ASN A 520 -5.03 -27.46 2.42
CA ASN A 520 -6.16 -26.54 2.26
C ASN A 520 -7.32 -27.22 1.53
N PRO A 521 -8.28 -27.79 2.27
CA PRO A 521 -9.42 -28.53 1.70
C PRO A 521 -10.43 -27.65 0.94
N ALA A 522 -10.36 -26.34 1.13
CA ALA A 522 -11.25 -25.36 0.48
C ALA A 522 -10.68 -24.77 -0.82
N ASN A 523 -9.50 -25.20 -1.26
CA ASN A 523 -8.92 -24.73 -2.52
C ASN A 523 -9.51 -25.50 -3.72
N PRO A 524 -10.37 -24.87 -4.56
CA PRO A 524 -10.99 -25.55 -5.69
C PRO A 524 -9.97 -25.96 -6.77
N GLU A 525 -8.87 -25.22 -6.95
CA GLU A 525 -7.84 -25.53 -7.93
C GLU A 525 -7.11 -26.84 -7.57
N ALA A 526 -6.74 -27.03 -6.31
CA ALA A 526 -6.11 -28.27 -5.85
C ALA A 526 -7.04 -29.47 -6.01
N LEU A 527 -8.34 -29.31 -5.73
CA LEU A 527 -9.34 -30.35 -5.93
C LEU A 527 -9.49 -30.71 -7.41
N VAL A 528 -9.54 -29.71 -8.30
CA VAL A 528 -9.66 -29.93 -9.75
C VAL A 528 -8.43 -30.62 -10.31
N ASN A 529 -7.21 -30.23 -9.89
CA ASN A 529 -5.98 -30.86 -10.32
C ASN A 529 -5.91 -32.32 -9.86
N LEU A 530 -6.26 -32.61 -8.59
CA LEU A 530 -6.33 -33.97 -8.08
C LEU A 530 -7.33 -34.83 -8.86
N ALA A 531 -8.52 -34.30 -9.11
CA ALA A 531 -9.56 -35.00 -9.86
C ALA A 531 -9.19 -35.22 -11.32
N SER A 532 -8.53 -34.25 -11.96
CA SER A 532 -8.00 -34.38 -13.32
C SER A 532 -7.02 -35.52 -13.43
N THR A 533 -6.06 -35.59 -12.50
CA THR A 533 -5.08 -36.69 -12.45
C THR A 533 -5.72 -38.02 -12.18
N LEU A 534 -6.70 -38.10 -11.25
CA LEU A 534 -7.46 -39.34 -11.00
C LEU A 534 -8.23 -39.79 -12.24
N ALA A 535 -8.82 -38.88 -13.01
CA ALA A 535 -9.52 -39.18 -14.25
C ALA A 535 -8.56 -39.68 -15.34
N LYS A 536 -7.35 -39.14 -15.46
CA LYS A 536 -6.29 -39.63 -16.36
C LYS A 536 -5.80 -41.03 -15.96
N ASP A 537 -5.79 -41.34 -14.67
CA ASP A 537 -5.45 -42.63 -14.12
C ASP A 537 -6.65 -43.62 -14.08
N ASN A 538 -7.72 -43.32 -14.81
CA ASN A 538 -8.96 -44.09 -14.91
C ASN A 538 -9.72 -44.30 -13.57
N LYS A 539 -9.41 -43.56 -12.51
CA LYS A 539 -10.08 -43.62 -11.20
C LYS A 539 -11.31 -42.66 -11.19
N PHE A 540 -12.24 -42.88 -12.12
CA PHE A 540 -13.34 -41.96 -12.43
C PHE A 540 -14.27 -41.72 -11.24
N GLN A 541 -14.61 -42.77 -10.46
CA GLN A 541 -15.52 -42.60 -9.31
C GLN A 541 -14.92 -41.69 -8.24
N ASN A 542 -13.59 -41.77 -7.99
CA ASN A 542 -12.89 -40.90 -7.06
C ASN A 542 -12.84 -39.46 -7.59
N ALA A 543 -12.61 -39.30 -8.91
CA ALA A 543 -12.63 -37.98 -9.53
C ALA A 543 -13.99 -37.30 -9.37
N ILE A 544 -15.10 -38.03 -9.60
CA ILE A 544 -16.48 -37.51 -9.45
C ILE A 544 -16.71 -37.00 -8.03
N GLN A 545 -16.31 -37.78 -7.01
CA GLN A 545 -16.49 -37.37 -5.60
C GLN A 545 -15.77 -36.06 -5.29
N ILE A 546 -14.53 -35.88 -5.78
CA ILE A 546 -13.72 -34.70 -5.53
C ILE A 546 -14.25 -33.51 -6.32
N LEU A 547 -14.69 -33.72 -7.57
CA LEU A 547 -15.23 -32.64 -8.41
C LEU A 547 -16.55 -32.10 -7.88
N ASN A 548 -17.41 -32.97 -7.32
CA ASN A 548 -18.62 -32.48 -6.66
C ASN A 548 -18.31 -31.48 -5.52
N LYS A 549 -17.28 -31.75 -4.71
CA LYS A 549 -16.80 -30.80 -3.70
C LYS A 549 -16.23 -29.52 -4.34
N ALA A 550 -15.48 -29.65 -5.43
CA ALA A 550 -14.90 -28.51 -6.12
C ALA A 550 -15.96 -27.55 -6.65
N VAL A 551 -17.05 -28.08 -7.25
CA VAL A 551 -18.15 -27.25 -7.79
C VAL A 551 -19.10 -26.71 -6.72
N GLU A 552 -19.13 -27.32 -5.53
CA GLU A 552 -19.80 -26.74 -4.35
C GLU A 552 -19.06 -25.50 -3.84
N ILE A 553 -17.72 -25.52 -3.83
CA ILE A 553 -16.87 -24.41 -3.39
C ILE A 553 -16.81 -23.31 -4.45
N ASP A 554 -16.61 -23.69 -5.71
CA ASP A 554 -16.57 -22.76 -6.86
C ASP A 554 -17.57 -23.19 -7.96
N PRO A 555 -18.83 -22.74 -7.86
CA PRO A 555 -19.85 -23.05 -8.86
C PRO A 555 -19.60 -22.41 -10.25
N ALA A 556 -18.62 -21.51 -10.37
CA ALA A 556 -18.27 -20.85 -11.62
C ALA A 556 -17.10 -21.53 -12.37
N ASN A 557 -16.57 -22.63 -11.85
CA ASN A 557 -15.45 -23.34 -12.44
C ASN A 557 -15.86 -24.21 -13.63
N SER A 558 -15.75 -23.69 -14.84
CA SER A 558 -16.11 -24.41 -16.07
C SER A 558 -15.26 -25.67 -16.29
N MET A 559 -13.96 -25.64 -15.92
CA MET A 559 -13.06 -26.79 -16.04
C MET A 559 -13.49 -27.95 -15.12
N ALA A 560 -13.89 -27.64 -13.87
CA ALA A 560 -14.40 -28.65 -12.94
C ALA A 560 -15.63 -29.39 -13.53
N TYR A 561 -16.58 -28.67 -14.10
CA TYR A 561 -17.75 -29.28 -14.77
C TYR A 561 -17.37 -30.07 -16.02
N TYR A 562 -16.38 -29.62 -16.79
CA TYR A 562 -15.91 -30.38 -17.95
C TYR A 562 -15.28 -31.73 -17.53
N ILE A 563 -14.37 -31.73 -16.54
CA ILE A 563 -13.74 -32.96 -16.06
C ILE A 563 -14.77 -33.87 -15.38
N LEU A 564 -15.77 -33.30 -14.69
CA LEU A 564 -16.89 -34.04 -14.12
C LEU A 564 -17.72 -34.74 -15.23
N GLY A 565 -18.01 -34.01 -16.31
CA GLY A 565 -18.68 -34.56 -17.49
C GLY A 565 -17.89 -35.72 -18.11
N TYR A 566 -16.57 -35.55 -18.26
CA TYR A 566 -15.68 -36.58 -18.77
C TYR A 566 -15.66 -37.81 -17.85
N SER A 567 -15.59 -37.61 -16.55
CA SER A 567 -15.57 -38.71 -15.57
C SER A 567 -16.91 -39.49 -15.55
N TYR A 568 -18.05 -38.80 -15.70
CA TYR A 568 -19.36 -39.42 -15.86
C TYR A 568 -19.46 -40.21 -17.18
N GLU A 569 -18.97 -39.61 -18.30
CA GLU A 569 -18.95 -40.28 -19.62
C GLU A 569 -18.20 -41.61 -19.55
N MET A 570 -16.99 -41.56 -18.98
CA MET A 570 -16.14 -42.77 -18.86
C MET A 570 -16.67 -43.79 -17.84
N SER A 571 -17.54 -43.37 -16.93
CA SER A 571 -18.27 -44.22 -16.00
C SER A 571 -19.59 -44.78 -16.57
N GLY A 572 -19.96 -44.43 -17.83
CA GLY A 572 -21.20 -44.87 -18.46
C GLY A 572 -22.45 -44.05 -18.06
N LEU A 573 -22.29 -43.01 -17.26
CA LEU A 573 -23.38 -42.16 -16.76
C LEU A 573 -23.65 -41.02 -17.75
N LEU A 574 -24.23 -41.38 -18.92
CA LEU A 574 -24.32 -40.47 -20.09
C LEU A 574 -25.22 -39.27 -19.85
N SER A 575 -26.28 -39.41 -19.07
CA SER A 575 -27.19 -38.29 -18.74
C SER A 575 -26.53 -37.23 -17.88
N GLU A 576 -25.81 -37.66 -16.86
CA GLU A 576 -25.03 -36.85 -15.94
C GLU A 576 -23.87 -36.18 -16.66
N ALA A 577 -23.21 -36.89 -17.59
CA ALA A 577 -22.15 -36.35 -18.43
C ALA A 577 -22.66 -35.16 -19.28
N ILE A 578 -23.78 -35.35 -19.99
CA ILE A 578 -24.38 -34.28 -20.80
C ILE A 578 -24.77 -33.07 -19.93
N ASN A 579 -25.32 -33.31 -18.73
CA ASN A 579 -25.68 -32.23 -17.82
C ASN A 579 -24.44 -31.42 -17.36
N ALA A 580 -23.37 -32.13 -16.96
CA ALA A 580 -22.12 -31.50 -16.53
C ALA A 580 -21.47 -30.70 -17.69
N TYR A 581 -21.38 -31.26 -18.89
CA TYR A 581 -20.88 -30.53 -20.06
C TYR A 581 -21.73 -29.30 -20.43
N ASN A 582 -23.08 -29.38 -20.30
CA ASN A 582 -23.95 -28.22 -20.51
C ASN A 582 -23.69 -27.11 -19.47
N LYS A 583 -23.41 -27.47 -18.20
CA LYS A 583 -23.01 -26.49 -17.20
C LYS A 583 -21.66 -25.85 -17.55
N ALA A 584 -20.68 -26.63 -18.01
CA ALA A 584 -19.41 -26.11 -18.49
C ALA A 584 -19.59 -25.12 -19.65
N LEU A 585 -20.46 -25.43 -20.63
CA LEU A 585 -20.78 -24.54 -21.76
C LEU A 585 -21.58 -23.31 -21.36
N LYS A 586 -22.44 -23.39 -20.34
CA LYS A 586 -23.13 -22.19 -19.82
C LYS A 586 -22.13 -21.19 -19.24
N LEU A 587 -21.04 -21.67 -18.64
CA LEU A 587 -19.96 -20.84 -18.06
C LEU A 587 -18.94 -20.41 -19.12
N ASN A 588 -18.68 -21.25 -20.13
CA ASN A 588 -17.79 -20.95 -21.25
C ASN A 588 -18.45 -21.38 -22.58
N PRO A 589 -19.25 -20.50 -23.21
CA PRO A 589 -20.05 -20.84 -24.40
C PRO A 589 -19.24 -21.25 -25.64
N ASP A 590 -17.98 -20.80 -25.74
CA ASP A 590 -17.13 -21.04 -26.91
C ASP A 590 -16.26 -22.31 -26.78
N TRP A 591 -16.52 -23.17 -25.80
CA TRP A 591 -15.70 -24.36 -25.58
C TRP A 591 -16.05 -25.50 -26.54
N GLU A 592 -15.40 -25.51 -27.71
CA GLU A 592 -15.66 -26.46 -28.81
C GLU A 592 -15.50 -27.94 -28.40
N LEU A 593 -14.53 -28.25 -27.50
CA LEU A 593 -14.33 -29.62 -27.03
C LEU A 593 -15.55 -30.12 -26.22
N ALA A 594 -16.15 -29.30 -25.39
CA ALA A 594 -17.34 -29.67 -24.64
C ALA A 594 -18.57 -29.82 -25.58
N LYS A 595 -18.70 -28.99 -26.60
CA LYS A 595 -19.76 -29.11 -27.65
C LYS A 595 -19.62 -30.44 -28.39
N SER A 596 -18.42 -30.79 -28.85
CA SER A 596 -18.16 -32.02 -29.60
C SER A 596 -18.49 -33.27 -28.78
N ARG A 597 -18.14 -33.26 -27.47
CA ARG A 597 -18.47 -34.35 -26.55
C ARG A 597 -19.98 -34.58 -26.42
N ILE A 598 -20.78 -33.51 -26.26
CA ILE A 598 -22.24 -33.60 -26.18
C ILE A 598 -22.84 -34.16 -27.48
N LEU A 599 -22.36 -33.69 -28.66
CA LEU A 599 -22.82 -34.19 -29.93
C LEU A 599 -22.54 -35.68 -30.10
N GLY A 600 -21.34 -36.13 -29.76
CA GLY A 600 -20.95 -37.53 -29.77
C GLY A 600 -21.80 -38.42 -28.87
N LEU A 601 -22.21 -37.92 -27.69
CA LEU A 601 -23.05 -38.62 -26.74
C LEU A 601 -24.51 -38.70 -27.17
N LYS A 602 -25.04 -37.65 -27.82
CA LYS A 602 -26.41 -37.64 -28.39
C LYS A 602 -26.56 -38.61 -29.55
N GLY A 603 -25.50 -38.85 -30.32
CA GLY A 603 -25.51 -39.82 -31.42
C GLY A 603 -25.40 -41.30 -30.96
N LYS A 604 -25.10 -41.56 -29.69
CA LYS A 604 -25.01 -42.90 -29.07
C LYS A 604 -26.29 -43.31 -28.32
N ARG A 605 -27.26 -42.40 -28.19
CA ARG A 605 -28.61 -42.66 -27.68
C ARG A 605 -29.53 -43.01 -28.84
#